data_3ec788ac0b0a5155f5f7cc2bd3c36ce4
#
_entry.id   3ec788ac0b0a5155f5f7cc2bd3c36ce4
#
_cell.length_a   1.000
_cell.length_b   1.000
_cell.length_c   1.000
_cell.angle_alpha   90.00
_cell.angle_beta   90.00
_cell.angle_gamma   90.00
#
_symmetry.space_group_name_H-M   'P 1'
#
loop_
_entity.id
_entity.type
_entity.pdbx_description
1 polymer ?
#
loop_
_entity_poly.entity_id
_entity_poly.type
_entity_poly.pdbx_seq_one_letter_code
_entity_poly.pdbx_strand_id
1 'polypeptide(L)'
;MKKDKAKYIGKWRIIEMEMWDQDYIDLIIPGYFSFDKDDLGYFQFGVVEGQIDYRIEKIGDVERLEFSWEGQSENDPASGRGWAVINGDYLEGRIYIHLSDDSWFKVKRITNDR
;
A
#
# COMPACT_ATOMS: atom_id res chain seq x y z
N MET A 1 -6.33 24.67 -1.02
CA MET A 1 -7.23 23.75 -0.36
C MET A 1 -6.48 22.60 0.26
N LYS A 2 -6.86 22.27 1.47
CA LYS A 2 -6.16 21.23 2.19
C LYS A 2 -6.74 19.86 1.87
N LYS A 3 -5.88 18.92 1.58
CA LYS A 3 -6.30 17.55 1.31
C LYS A 3 -6.39 16.78 2.61
N ASP A 4 -7.42 15.97 2.73
CA ASP A 4 -7.66 15.22 3.96
C ASP A 4 -6.93 13.89 3.90
N LYS A 5 -5.73 13.83 4.46
CA LYS A 5 -5.02 12.56 4.49
C LYS A 5 -5.24 11.78 5.77
N ALA A 6 -5.96 12.36 6.73
CA ALA A 6 -6.19 11.67 8.01
C ALA A 6 -6.91 10.34 7.80
N LYS A 7 -7.78 10.26 6.80
CA LYS A 7 -8.54 9.03 6.55
C LYS A 7 -7.68 7.89 6.00
N TYR A 8 -6.46 8.20 5.56
CA TYR A 8 -5.54 7.16 5.06
C TYR A 8 -4.56 6.69 6.13
N ILE A 9 -4.37 7.48 7.16
CA ILE A 9 -3.35 7.19 8.17
C ILE A 9 -3.74 5.95 8.97
N GLY A 10 -2.77 5.09 9.21
CA GLY A 10 -2.96 3.88 9.99
C GLY A 10 -2.49 2.66 9.24
N LYS A 11 -2.90 1.51 9.72
CA LYS A 11 -2.45 0.24 9.18
C LYS A 11 -3.61 -0.45 8.48
N TRP A 12 -3.27 -1.05 7.34
CA TRP A 12 -4.25 -1.70 6.47
C TRP A 12 -3.79 -3.11 6.16
N ARG A 13 -4.66 -4.07 6.34
CA ARG A 13 -4.38 -5.48 6.09
C ARG A 13 -4.59 -5.81 4.63
N ILE A 14 -3.63 -6.46 4.00
CA ILE A 14 -3.79 -6.90 2.61
C ILE A 14 -4.68 -8.14 2.63
N ILE A 15 -5.82 -8.05 1.97
CA ILE A 15 -6.77 -9.15 1.93
C ILE A 15 -6.83 -9.82 0.56
N GLU A 16 -6.27 -9.20 -0.47
CA GLU A 16 -6.29 -9.81 -1.80
C GLU A 16 -5.31 -9.09 -2.72
N MET A 17 -4.63 -9.84 -3.56
CA MET A 17 -3.78 -9.28 -4.62
C MET A 17 -4.00 -10.10 -5.88
N GLU A 18 -3.77 -9.47 -7.03
CA GLU A 18 -3.95 -10.12 -8.31
C GLU A 18 -2.92 -11.21 -8.56
N MET A 19 -1.65 -10.91 -8.27
CA MET A 19 -0.54 -11.77 -8.66
C MET A 19 -0.13 -12.78 -7.61
N TRP A 20 -0.56 -12.62 -6.36
CA TRP A 20 -0.11 -13.50 -5.28
C TRP A 20 -1.30 -13.94 -4.45
N ASP A 21 -1.26 -15.20 -4.00
CA ASP A 21 -2.33 -15.69 -3.12
C ASP A 21 -2.03 -15.32 -1.67
N GLN A 22 -3.00 -15.58 -0.82
CA GLN A 22 -2.90 -15.15 0.57
C GLN A 22 -1.77 -15.87 1.32
N ASP A 23 -1.49 -17.11 0.97
CA ASP A 23 -0.39 -17.83 1.61
C ASP A 23 0.93 -17.15 1.35
N TYR A 24 1.15 -16.66 0.13
CA TYR A 24 2.37 -15.92 -0.15
C TYR A 24 2.36 -14.55 0.53
N ILE A 25 1.24 -13.84 0.46
CA ILE A 25 1.12 -12.51 1.04
C ILE A 25 1.51 -12.54 2.52
N ASP A 26 1.07 -13.58 3.22
CA ASP A 26 1.28 -13.70 4.67
C ASP A 26 2.45 -14.62 5.03
N LEU A 27 3.35 -14.86 4.09
CA LEU A 27 4.41 -15.84 4.27
C LEU A 27 5.28 -15.59 5.50
N ILE A 28 5.64 -14.34 5.75
CA ILE A 28 6.52 -13.98 6.85
C ILE A 28 5.73 -13.36 7.99
N ILE A 29 4.94 -12.36 7.68
CA ILE A 29 4.03 -11.73 8.63
C ILE A 29 2.73 -11.43 7.87
N PRO A 30 1.63 -11.13 8.56
CA PRO A 30 0.42 -10.74 7.85
C PRO A 30 0.69 -9.53 6.96
N GLY A 31 0.41 -9.65 5.67
CA GLY A 31 0.70 -8.60 4.70
C GLY A 31 -0.05 -7.31 5.03
N TYR A 32 0.62 -6.19 4.87
CA TYR A 32 0.03 -4.91 5.26
C TYR A 32 0.65 -3.73 4.53
N PHE A 33 -0.10 -2.62 4.54
CA PHE A 33 0.39 -1.29 4.21
C PHE A 33 0.16 -0.42 5.44
N SER A 34 1.04 0.53 5.68
CA SER A 34 0.80 1.53 6.72
C SER A 34 1.16 2.90 6.17
N PHE A 35 0.43 3.93 6.63
CA PHE A 35 0.66 5.29 6.20
C PHE A 35 0.72 6.18 7.44
N ASP A 36 1.77 6.99 7.52
CA ASP A 36 1.99 7.87 8.67
C ASP A 36 1.63 9.30 8.32
N LYS A 37 1.51 10.13 9.33
CA LYS A 37 1.09 11.51 9.13
C LYS A 37 2.16 12.39 8.48
N ASP A 38 3.40 11.90 8.40
CA ASP A 38 4.50 12.67 7.83
C ASP A 38 4.78 12.32 6.36
N ASP A 39 3.79 11.79 5.67
CA ASP A 39 3.85 11.43 4.24
C ASP A 39 4.68 10.20 3.96
N LEU A 40 5.02 9.45 4.98
CA LEU A 40 5.79 8.23 4.85
C LEU A 40 4.95 7.02 5.20
N GLY A 41 5.38 5.86 4.76
CA GLY A 41 4.69 4.63 5.08
C GLY A 41 5.58 3.44 4.86
N TYR A 42 4.96 2.27 4.93
CA TYR A 42 5.69 1.04 4.80
C TYR A 42 4.75 -0.07 4.37
N PHE A 43 5.26 -1.09 3.70
CA PHE A 43 4.47 -2.26 3.39
C PHE A 43 5.33 -3.51 3.41
N GLN A 44 4.66 -4.64 3.56
CA GLN A 44 5.32 -5.93 3.40
C GLN A 44 4.29 -6.95 2.95
N PHE A 45 4.64 -7.72 1.94
CA PHE A 45 3.89 -8.90 1.56
C PHE A 45 4.89 -9.93 1.05
N GLY A 46 4.76 -11.18 1.52
CA GLY A 46 5.74 -12.19 1.15
C GLY A 46 7.14 -11.73 1.53
N VAL A 47 8.06 -11.85 0.60
CA VAL A 47 9.43 -11.42 0.80
C VAL A 47 9.72 -10.01 0.30
N VAL A 48 8.67 -9.27 -0.09
CA VAL A 48 8.80 -7.91 -0.60
C VAL A 48 8.45 -6.93 0.50
N GLU A 49 9.32 -5.95 0.74
CA GLU A 49 9.03 -4.90 1.70
C GLU A 49 9.55 -3.58 1.17
N GLY A 50 8.89 -2.51 1.53
CA GLY A 50 9.26 -1.20 1.02
C GLY A 50 8.89 -0.06 1.92
N GLN A 51 9.69 0.99 1.83
CA GLN A 51 9.42 2.26 2.49
C GLN A 51 8.70 3.13 1.48
N ILE A 52 7.65 3.78 1.92
CA ILE A 52 6.74 4.53 1.07
C ILE A 52 6.90 6.03 1.30
N ASP A 53 6.81 6.77 0.20
CA ASP A 53 6.65 8.23 0.19
C ASP A 53 5.34 8.47 -0.55
N TYR A 54 4.33 9.05 0.10
CA TYR A 54 3.03 9.17 -0.52
C TYR A 54 2.52 10.60 -0.57
N ARG A 55 1.59 10.82 -1.48
CA ARG A 55 0.90 12.09 -1.66
C ARG A 55 -0.56 11.81 -1.91
N ILE A 56 -1.42 12.74 -1.56
CA ILE A 56 -2.83 12.67 -1.90
C ILE A 56 -3.04 13.58 -3.09
N GLU A 57 -3.51 13.01 -4.19
CA GLU A 57 -3.74 13.76 -5.42
C GLU A 57 -5.19 13.69 -5.81
N LYS A 58 -5.66 14.72 -6.47
CA LYS A 58 -7.00 14.72 -7.00
C LYS A 58 -6.92 14.79 -8.51
N ILE A 59 -7.48 13.78 -9.17
CA ILE A 59 -7.47 13.69 -10.63
C ILE A 59 -8.91 13.73 -11.07
N GLY A 60 -9.34 14.86 -11.68
CA GLY A 60 -10.74 15.06 -11.94
C GLY A 60 -11.51 15.08 -10.64
N ASP A 61 -12.52 14.24 -10.51
CA ASP A 61 -13.31 14.15 -9.29
C ASP A 61 -12.83 13.03 -8.37
N VAL A 62 -11.74 12.36 -8.72
CA VAL A 62 -11.28 11.21 -7.94
C VAL A 62 -10.04 11.60 -7.14
N GLU A 63 -10.11 11.37 -5.83
CA GLU A 63 -8.96 11.56 -4.96
C GLU A 63 -8.21 10.24 -4.88
N ARG A 64 -6.90 10.28 -4.99
CA ARG A 64 -6.08 9.07 -4.93
C ARG A 64 -4.88 9.29 -4.01
N LEU A 65 -4.48 8.22 -3.37
CA LEU A 65 -3.20 8.16 -2.69
C LEU A 65 -2.20 7.65 -3.73
N GLU A 66 -1.17 8.45 -4.02
CA GLU A 66 -0.12 8.08 -4.97
C GLU A 66 1.15 7.87 -4.19
N PHE A 67 1.91 6.83 -4.53
CA PHE A 67 3.13 6.59 -3.76
C PHE A 67 4.25 6.06 -4.62
N SER A 68 5.48 6.33 -4.18
CA SER A 68 6.66 5.64 -4.64
C SER A 68 7.21 4.87 -3.47
N TRP A 69 8.02 3.88 -3.75
CA TRP A 69 8.58 3.08 -2.68
C TRP A 69 9.94 2.53 -3.09
N GLU A 70 10.75 2.23 -2.08
CA GLU A 70 11.99 1.51 -2.28
C GLU A 70 12.22 0.60 -1.09
N GLY A 71 12.86 -0.51 -1.34
CA GLY A 71 13.09 -1.52 -0.30
C GLY A 71 13.80 -2.69 -0.90
N GLN A 72 13.25 -3.87 -0.67
CA GLN A 72 13.92 -5.08 -1.15
C GLN A 72 12.90 -6.19 -1.38
N SER A 73 13.31 -7.11 -2.24
CA SER A 73 12.59 -8.35 -2.49
C SER A 73 13.57 -9.46 -2.21
N GLU A 74 13.44 -10.09 -1.05
CA GLU A 74 14.31 -11.17 -0.60
C GLU A 74 15.77 -10.75 -0.57
N ASN A 75 16.29 -9.86 -0.32
CA ASN A 75 17.68 -9.40 -0.25
C ASN A 75 18.15 -8.63 -1.47
N ASP A 76 17.34 -8.57 -2.52
CA ASP A 76 17.69 -7.78 -3.70
C ASP A 76 17.00 -6.42 -3.62
N PRO A 77 17.69 -5.35 -3.96
CA PRO A 77 17.06 -4.03 -3.97
C PRO A 77 15.86 -4.02 -4.91
N ALA A 78 14.80 -3.37 -4.47
CA ALA A 78 13.58 -3.25 -5.27
C ALA A 78 12.99 -1.87 -5.04
N SER A 79 12.22 -1.40 -6.02
CA SER A 79 11.58 -0.10 -5.92
C SER A 79 10.36 -0.08 -6.85
N GLY A 80 9.58 0.98 -6.76
CA GLY A 80 8.43 1.09 -7.63
C GLY A 80 7.53 2.23 -7.23
N ARG A 81 6.27 2.09 -7.60
CA ARG A 81 5.24 3.09 -7.35
C ARG A 81 3.90 2.41 -7.24
N GLY A 82 2.90 3.19 -6.93
CA GLY A 82 1.54 2.67 -6.86
C GLY A 82 0.55 3.75 -6.55
N TRP A 83 -0.70 3.35 -6.43
CA TRP A 83 -1.77 4.27 -6.09
C TRP A 83 -2.91 3.48 -5.46
N ALA A 84 -3.78 4.19 -4.76
CA ALA A 84 -4.95 3.57 -4.16
C ALA A 84 -6.07 4.58 -4.01
N VAL A 85 -7.30 4.06 -4.05
CA VAL A 85 -8.51 4.85 -3.85
C VAL A 85 -9.23 4.30 -2.62
N ILE A 86 -9.66 5.19 -1.76
CA ILE A 86 -10.34 4.77 -0.54
C ILE A 86 -11.83 4.53 -0.84
N ASN A 87 -12.37 3.49 -0.24
CA ASN A 87 -13.77 3.16 -0.40
C ASN A 87 -14.24 2.56 0.93
N GLY A 88 -14.73 3.43 1.82
CA GLY A 88 -15.12 2.99 3.15
C GLY A 88 -13.92 2.52 3.94
N ASP A 89 -13.98 1.28 4.40
CA ASP A 89 -12.90 0.69 5.19
C ASP A 89 -11.85 0.00 4.34
N TYR A 90 -11.89 0.20 3.03
CA TYR A 90 -10.97 -0.46 2.10
C TYR A 90 -10.18 0.54 1.30
N LEU A 91 -8.96 0.15 0.91
CA LEU A 91 -8.21 0.82 -0.13
C LEU A 91 -8.02 -0.18 -1.25
N GLU A 92 -8.20 0.26 -2.48
CA GLU A 92 -8.01 -0.59 -3.65
C GLU A 92 -7.12 0.16 -4.63
N GLY A 93 -6.13 -0.51 -5.17
CA GLY A 93 -5.22 0.14 -6.08
C GLY A 93 -4.29 -0.82 -6.77
N ARG A 94 -3.14 -0.29 -7.18
CA ARG A 94 -2.14 -1.10 -7.86
C ARG A 94 -0.77 -0.77 -7.30
N ILE A 95 0.08 -1.79 -7.28
CA ILE A 95 1.49 -1.61 -6.93
C ILE A 95 2.32 -2.07 -8.14
N TYR A 96 3.35 -1.30 -8.46
CA TYR A 96 4.26 -1.59 -9.56
C TYR A 96 5.63 -1.81 -8.98
N ILE A 97 6.25 -2.93 -9.35
CA ILE A 97 7.63 -3.21 -8.99
C ILE A 97 8.46 -2.90 -10.22
N HIS A 98 9.40 -1.98 -10.07
CA HIS A 98 10.21 -1.48 -11.19
C HIS A 98 10.90 -2.62 -11.91
N LEU A 99 10.67 -2.70 -13.23
CA LEU A 99 11.23 -3.72 -14.11
C LEU A 99 10.78 -5.15 -13.74
N SER A 100 9.64 -5.27 -13.08
CA SER A 100 9.14 -6.56 -12.65
C SER A 100 7.62 -6.58 -12.76
N ASP A 101 6.94 -7.22 -11.81
CA ASP A 101 5.50 -7.41 -11.87
C ASP A 101 4.74 -6.19 -11.40
N ASP A 102 3.47 -6.10 -11.78
CA ASP A 102 2.54 -5.19 -11.15
C ASP A 102 1.28 -5.98 -10.78
N SER A 103 0.56 -5.48 -9.80
CA SER A 103 -0.59 -6.20 -9.26
C SER A 103 -1.57 -5.22 -8.66
N TRP A 104 -2.86 -5.46 -8.88
CA TRP A 104 -3.82 -4.73 -8.07
C TRP A 104 -3.83 -5.35 -6.66
N PHE A 105 -4.29 -4.56 -5.70
CA PHE A 105 -4.41 -5.02 -4.32
C PHE A 105 -5.66 -4.45 -3.68
N LYS A 106 -6.11 -5.14 -2.63
CA LYS A 106 -7.19 -4.65 -1.80
C LYS A 106 -6.77 -4.82 -0.35
N VAL A 107 -6.89 -3.75 0.40
CA VAL A 107 -6.51 -3.75 1.81
C VAL A 107 -7.67 -3.23 2.65
N LYS A 108 -7.77 -3.74 3.86
CA LYS A 108 -8.84 -3.37 4.78
C LYS A 108 -8.26 -2.69 6.00
N ARG A 109 -8.91 -1.63 6.44
CA ARG A 109 -8.46 -0.90 7.62
C ARG A 109 -8.42 -1.82 8.84
N ILE A 110 -7.32 -1.77 9.56
CA ILE A 110 -7.21 -2.49 10.82
C ILE A 110 -7.64 -1.52 11.90
N THR A 111 -8.69 -1.88 12.63
CA THR A 111 -9.15 -1.07 13.73
C THR A 111 -8.66 -1.70 15.03
N ASN A 112 -8.29 -0.85 15.95
CA ASN A 112 -7.76 -1.27 17.21
C ASN A 112 -8.79 -0.95 18.27
N ASP A 113 -9.65 -1.89 18.49
CA ASP A 113 -10.72 -1.66 19.41
C ASP A 113 -10.27 -1.89 20.79
N ARG A 114 -10.14 -1.57 21.37
CA ARG A 114 -9.90 -2.03 22.50
C ARG A 114 -9.74 -1.57 23.24
#